data_7cbadefc6d48ba32cb096a01bb78a268
#
_entry.id   7cbadefc6d48ba32cb096a01bb78a268
#
_cell.length_a   1.000
_cell.length_b   1.000
_cell.length_c   1.000
_cell.angle_alpha   90.00
_cell.angle_beta   90.00
_cell.angle_gamma   90.00
#
_symmetry.space_group_name_H-M   'P 1'
#
loop_
_entity.id
_entity.type
_entity.pdbx_description
1 polymer ?
#
loop_
_entity_poly.entity_id
_entity_poly.type
_entity_poly.pdbx_seq_one_letter_code
_entity_poly.pdbx_strand_id
1 'polypeptide(L)'
;DGMGLQLLQRAGVRVGIVTSENTPIVSTRAAKLGLDYLVQGSRDRGKLTAALDICGELGIGIDEVAYIGDDVNCAALLAAAGVRACPADAVPEVKGIPGMRVMTLRGGEGCVREFINQLLEE
;
A
#
# COMPACT_ATOMS: atom_id res chain seq x y z
N ASP A 1 -0.80 -9.00 -6.36
CA ASP A 1 -0.49 -9.46 -7.72
C ASP A 1 0.94 -9.08 -8.10
N GLY A 2 1.79 -10.11 -8.19
CA GLY A 2 3.22 -9.91 -8.46
C GLY A 2 3.50 -9.24 -9.79
N MET A 3 2.72 -9.55 -10.82
CA MET A 3 2.90 -8.94 -12.14
C MET A 3 2.57 -7.44 -12.11
N GLY A 4 1.51 -7.07 -11.43
CA GLY A 4 1.14 -5.65 -11.29
C GLY A 4 2.20 -4.85 -10.57
N LEU A 5 2.76 -5.38 -9.51
CA LEU A 5 3.85 -4.73 -8.77
C LEU A 5 5.09 -4.55 -9.66
N GLN A 6 5.43 -5.55 -10.46
CA GLN A 6 6.54 -5.45 -11.39
C GLN A 6 6.30 -4.39 -12.47
N LEU A 7 5.06 -4.26 -12.95
CA LEU A 7 4.71 -3.20 -13.93
C LEU A 7 4.93 -1.82 -13.34
N LEU A 8 4.58 -1.60 -12.06
CA LEU A 8 4.88 -0.34 -11.38
C LEU A 8 6.37 -0.08 -11.31
N GLN A 9 7.16 -1.08 -10.91
CA GLN A 9 8.61 -0.93 -10.81
C GLN A 9 9.24 -0.60 -12.17
N ARG A 10 8.77 -1.22 -13.24
CA ARG A 10 9.22 -0.91 -14.60
C ARG A 10 8.85 0.51 -15.03
N ALA A 11 7.78 1.05 -14.49
CA ALA A 11 7.38 2.43 -14.73
C ALA A 11 8.14 3.45 -13.86
N GLY A 12 9.11 2.99 -13.06
CA GLY A 12 9.91 3.85 -12.21
C GLY A 12 9.32 4.11 -10.82
N VAL A 13 8.27 3.39 -10.45
CA VAL A 13 7.62 3.54 -9.14
C VAL A 13 8.27 2.58 -8.15
N ARG A 14 8.68 3.09 -6.99
CA ARG A 14 9.16 2.25 -5.89
C ARG A 14 7.98 1.53 -5.26
N VAL A 15 8.16 0.27 -4.94
CA VAL A 15 7.09 -0.58 -4.42
C VAL A 15 7.52 -1.21 -3.11
N GLY A 16 6.64 -1.21 -2.13
CA GLY A 16 6.91 -1.80 -0.83
C GLY A 16 5.66 -2.37 -0.17
N ILE A 17 5.90 -3.11 0.89
CA ILE A 17 4.86 -3.63 1.78
C ILE A 17 5.12 -3.09 3.17
N VAL A 18 4.08 -2.52 3.78
CA VAL A 18 4.07 -2.15 5.20
C VAL A 18 2.92 -2.90 5.84
N THR A 19 3.22 -3.80 6.75
CA THR A 19 2.23 -4.72 7.32
C THR A 19 2.39 -4.87 8.83
N SER A 20 1.28 -5.17 9.50
CA SER A 20 1.31 -5.57 10.92
C SER A 20 1.77 -7.02 11.10
N GLU A 21 1.72 -7.83 10.06
CA GLU A 21 2.19 -9.20 10.12
C GLU A 21 3.70 -9.26 10.23
N ASN A 22 4.20 -10.29 10.91
CA ASN A 22 5.63 -10.53 11.08
C ASN A 22 5.89 -12.02 10.87
N THR A 23 5.82 -12.47 9.61
CA THR A 23 5.95 -13.86 9.25
C THR A 23 6.98 -14.07 8.15
N PRO A 24 7.67 -15.24 8.13
CA PRO A 24 8.58 -15.57 7.04
C PRO A 24 7.90 -15.65 5.67
N ILE A 25 6.60 -15.92 5.64
CA ILE A 25 5.82 -16.00 4.39
C ILE A 25 5.86 -14.66 3.66
N VAL A 26 5.60 -13.56 4.39
CA VAL A 26 5.61 -12.22 3.80
C VAL A 26 7.01 -11.82 3.33
N SER A 27 8.04 -12.05 4.14
CA SER A 27 9.41 -11.69 3.77
C SER A 27 9.91 -12.50 2.58
N THR A 28 9.59 -13.78 2.53
CA THR A 28 9.95 -14.65 1.41
C THR A 28 9.29 -14.18 0.12
N ARG A 29 8.01 -13.82 0.18
CA ARG A 29 7.29 -13.33 -1.00
C ARG A 29 7.83 -11.98 -1.47
N ALA A 30 8.09 -11.06 -0.55
CA ALA A 30 8.67 -9.76 -0.88
C ALA A 30 10.04 -9.90 -1.57
N ALA A 31 10.89 -10.78 -1.05
CA ALA A 31 12.19 -11.07 -1.63
C ALA A 31 12.05 -11.68 -3.03
N LYS A 32 11.14 -12.64 -3.20
CA LYS A 32 10.89 -13.30 -4.49
C LYS A 32 10.39 -12.31 -5.54
N LEU A 33 9.55 -11.34 -5.15
CA LEU A 33 9.03 -10.32 -6.04
C LEU A 33 10.02 -9.18 -6.28
N GLY A 34 11.12 -9.12 -5.52
CA GLY A 34 12.11 -8.05 -5.64
C GLY A 34 11.57 -6.68 -5.24
N LEU A 35 10.74 -6.62 -4.21
CA LEU A 35 10.18 -5.35 -3.75
C LEU A 35 11.25 -4.45 -3.14
N ASP A 36 11.09 -3.15 -3.30
CA ASP A 36 12.07 -2.16 -2.83
C ASP A 36 12.11 -2.03 -1.32
N TYR A 37 10.95 -2.19 -0.66
CA TYR A 37 10.82 -2.02 0.79
C TYR A 37 9.92 -3.08 1.40
N LEU A 38 10.26 -3.51 2.61
CA LEU A 38 9.41 -4.37 3.42
C LEU A 38 9.53 -3.94 4.88
N VAL A 39 8.42 -3.56 5.49
CA VAL A 39 8.34 -3.26 6.92
C VAL A 39 7.26 -4.14 7.54
N GLN A 40 7.67 -5.00 8.46
CA GLN A 40 6.78 -5.94 9.16
C GLN A 40 6.60 -5.53 10.61
N GLY A 41 5.48 -5.97 11.20
CA GLY A 41 5.20 -5.76 12.62
C GLY A 41 4.78 -4.34 12.98
N SER A 42 4.44 -3.50 12.01
CA SER A 42 4.01 -2.11 12.25
C SER A 42 2.49 -2.02 12.28
N ARG A 43 1.96 -1.23 13.21
CA ARG A 43 0.51 -1.02 13.38
C ARG A 43 0.20 0.47 13.42
N ASP A 44 -0.92 0.86 12.82
CA ASP A 44 -1.50 2.21 12.81
C ASP A 44 -0.44 3.30 12.58
N ARG A 45 -0.10 4.09 13.59
CA ARG A 45 0.90 5.17 13.46
C ARG A 45 2.29 4.66 13.11
N GLY A 46 2.63 3.43 13.51
CA GLY A 46 3.87 2.78 13.11
C GLY A 46 3.98 2.59 11.61
N LYS A 47 2.87 2.29 10.94
CA LYS A 47 2.85 2.20 9.47
C LYS A 47 3.10 3.57 8.83
N LEU A 48 2.51 4.63 9.36
CA LEU A 48 2.75 5.99 8.88
C LEU A 48 4.20 6.38 9.10
N THR A 49 4.76 6.12 10.27
CA THR A 49 6.16 6.42 10.58
C THR A 49 7.10 5.70 9.61
N ALA A 50 6.84 4.41 9.33
CA ALA A 50 7.63 3.64 8.37
C ALA A 50 7.57 4.25 6.97
N ALA A 51 6.40 4.66 6.52
CA ALA A 51 6.24 5.31 5.22
C ALA A 51 6.97 6.65 5.16
N LEU A 52 6.90 7.45 6.22
CA LEU A 52 7.60 8.73 6.29
C LEU A 52 9.12 8.54 6.27
N ASP A 53 9.64 7.50 6.93
CA ASP A 53 11.07 7.18 6.90
C ASP A 53 11.53 6.82 5.48
N ILE A 54 10.73 6.01 4.77
CA ILE A 54 11.01 5.67 3.37
C ILE A 54 10.98 6.92 2.50
N CYS A 55 9.99 7.80 2.69
CA CYS A 55 9.92 9.07 1.97
C CYS A 55 11.17 9.91 2.19
N GLY A 56 11.66 9.96 3.43
CA GLY A 56 12.89 10.68 3.76
C GLY A 56 14.10 10.13 3.01
N GLU A 57 14.23 8.80 2.92
CA GLU A 57 15.30 8.17 2.16
C GLU A 57 15.23 8.50 0.66
N LEU A 58 14.01 8.54 0.12
CA LEU A 58 13.80 8.79 -1.31
C LEU A 58 13.77 10.28 -1.68
N GLY A 59 13.72 11.16 -0.70
CA GLY A 59 13.61 12.59 -0.94
C GLY A 59 12.25 13.01 -1.50
N ILE A 60 11.19 12.31 -1.10
CA ILE A 60 9.80 12.62 -1.55
C ILE A 60 8.93 12.95 -0.35
N GLY A 61 7.76 13.55 -0.62
CA GLY A 61 6.75 13.81 0.40
C GLY A 61 5.73 12.68 0.47
N ILE A 62 5.01 12.62 1.58
CA ILE A 62 3.95 11.60 1.78
C ILE A 62 2.81 11.79 0.76
N ASP A 63 2.63 12.98 0.22
CA ASP A 63 1.67 13.26 -0.84
C ASP A 63 2.01 12.56 -2.16
N GLU A 64 3.24 12.06 -2.31
CA GLU A 64 3.68 11.29 -3.47
C GLU A 64 3.55 9.78 -3.26
N VAL A 65 2.95 9.35 -2.17
CA VAL A 65 2.74 7.93 -1.84
C VAL A 65 1.32 7.52 -2.21
N ALA A 66 1.20 6.37 -2.87
CA ALA A 66 -0.08 5.68 -3.06
C ALA A 66 -0.11 4.47 -2.13
N TYR A 67 -1.18 4.32 -1.36
CA TYR A 67 -1.30 3.23 -0.39
C TYR A 67 -2.68 2.61 -0.45
N ILE A 68 -2.73 1.28 -0.39
CA ILE A 68 -3.98 0.51 -0.29
C ILE A 68 -3.97 -0.28 1.01
N GLY A 69 -5.05 -0.17 1.78
CA GLY A 69 -5.22 -0.84 3.06
C GLY A 69 -6.69 -1.08 3.38
N ASP A 70 -6.97 -2.03 4.28
CA ASP A 70 -8.33 -2.53 4.52
C ASP A 70 -8.84 -2.39 5.95
N ASP A 71 -7.97 -2.13 6.93
CA ASP A 71 -8.33 -2.21 8.33
C ASP A 71 -7.96 -0.92 9.09
N VAL A 72 -8.47 -0.80 10.31
CA VAL A 72 -8.26 0.38 11.16
C VAL A 72 -6.78 0.64 11.45
N ASN A 73 -5.93 -0.40 11.49
CA ASN A 73 -4.49 -0.22 11.68
C ASN A 73 -3.78 0.35 10.43
N CYS A 74 -4.51 0.56 9.35
CA CYS A 74 -4.02 1.25 8.15
C CYS A 74 -4.47 2.72 8.09
N ALA A 75 -5.35 3.14 8.99
CA ALA A 75 -6.05 4.42 8.88
C ALA A 75 -5.12 5.64 8.87
N ALA A 76 -4.10 5.66 9.74
CA ALA A 76 -3.19 6.80 9.81
C ALA A 76 -2.41 7.00 8.51
N LEU A 77 -1.90 5.92 7.93
CA LEU A 77 -1.17 6.00 6.67
C LEU A 77 -2.12 6.30 5.50
N LEU A 78 -3.30 5.68 5.47
CA LEU A 78 -4.31 5.97 4.45
C LEU A 78 -4.68 7.45 4.44
N ALA A 79 -4.91 8.03 5.63
CA ALA A 79 -5.29 9.44 5.72
C ALA A 79 -4.19 10.40 5.26
N ALA A 80 -2.91 10.01 5.40
CA ALA A 80 -1.77 10.85 5.05
C ALA A 80 -1.32 10.70 3.59
N ALA A 81 -1.52 9.53 3.00
CA ALA A 81 -1.04 9.24 1.64
C ALA A 81 -1.68 10.16 0.60
N GLY A 82 -0.93 10.48 -0.45
CA GLY A 82 -1.43 11.31 -1.53
C GLY A 82 -2.54 10.66 -2.33
N VAL A 83 -2.44 9.35 -2.54
CA VAL A 83 -3.49 8.53 -3.15
C VAL A 83 -3.81 7.39 -2.21
N ARG A 84 -5.07 7.24 -1.84
CA ARG A 84 -5.53 6.22 -0.91
C ARG A 84 -6.58 5.34 -1.52
N ALA A 85 -6.47 4.05 -1.26
CA ALA A 85 -7.40 3.06 -1.78
C ALA A 85 -7.69 1.98 -0.74
N CYS A 86 -8.83 1.33 -0.89
CA CYS A 86 -9.17 0.18 -0.06
C CYS A 86 -9.94 -0.84 -0.91
N PRO A 87 -9.90 -2.13 -0.53
CA PRO A 87 -10.71 -3.14 -1.20
C PRO A 87 -12.19 -2.94 -0.94
N ALA A 88 -13.02 -3.57 -1.76
CA ALA A 88 -14.48 -3.45 -1.66
C ALA A 88 -15.02 -3.89 -0.30
N ASP A 89 -14.34 -4.80 0.37
CA ASP A 89 -14.73 -5.35 1.69
C ASP A 89 -13.99 -4.72 2.86
N ALA A 90 -13.36 -3.57 2.67
CA ALA A 90 -12.70 -2.85 3.78
C ALA A 90 -13.71 -2.45 4.86
N VAL A 91 -13.21 -2.27 6.09
CA VAL A 91 -14.08 -1.83 7.21
C VAL A 91 -14.65 -0.44 6.94
N PRO A 92 -15.85 -0.12 7.48
CA PRO A 92 -16.51 1.17 7.21
C PRO A 92 -15.67 2.39 7.57
N GLU A 93 -14.89 2.33 8.65
CA GLU A 93 -14.02 3.42 9.09
C GLU A 93 -12.99 3.80 8.02
N VAL A 94 -12.47 2.81 7.31
CA VAL A 94 -11.52 3.02 6.22
C VAL A 94 -12.23 3.58 5.00
N LYS A 95 -13.38 3.02 4.62
CA LYS A 95 -14.15 3.52 3.49
C LYS A 95 -14.58 4.97 3.66
N GLY A 96 -14.79 5.41 4.89
CA GLY A 96 -15.23 6.77 5.22
C GLY A 96 -14.14 7.82 5.20
N ILE A 97 -12.88 7.47 5.02
CA ILE A 97 -11.79 8.47 4.94
C ILE A 97 -11.99 9.31 3.67
N PRO A 98 -11.98 10.66 3.78
CA PRO A 98 -12.17 11.51 2.62
C PRO A 98 -11.16 11.23 1.49
N GLY A 99 -11.63 11.21 0.26
CA GLY A 99 -10.78 10.94 -0.90
C GLY A 99 -10.44 9.47 -1.12
N MET A 100 -11.06 8.57 -0.36
CA MET A 100 -10.80 7.13 -0.49
C MET A 100 -11.32 6.61 -1.83
N ARG A 101 -10.45 5.89 -2.55
CA ARG A 101 -10.83 5.12 -3.73
C ARG A 101 -11.21 3.72 -3.29
N VAL A 102 -12.51 3.43 -3.25
CA VAL A 102 -12.98 2.08 -2.91
C VAL A 102 -12.95 1.24 -4.17
N MET A 103 -12.17 0.16 -4.16
CA MET A 103 -12.06 -0.73 -5.31
C MET A 103 -13.36 -1.52 -5.49
N THR A 104 -13.60 -2.00 -6.70
CA THR A 104 -14.75 -2.86 -6.99
C THR A 104 -14.52 -4.29 -6.55
N LEU A 105 -13.24 -4.71 -6.45
CA LEU A 105 -12.85 -6.04 -6.05
C LEU A 105 -12.48 -6.09 -4.57
N ARG A 106 -12.73 -7.25 -3.97
CA ARG A 106 -12.46 -7.51 -2.55
C ARG A 106 -11.00 -7.85 -2.33
N GLY A 107 -10.56 -7.77 -1.08
CA GLY A 107 -9.24 -8.25 -0.66
C GLY A 107 -9.04 -9.71 -1.07
N GLY A 108 -7.88 -10.01 -1.68
CA GLY A 108 -7.59 -11.34 -2.18
C GLY A 108 -8.20 -11.69 -3.53
N GLU A 109 -9.05 -10.81 -4.09
CA GLU A 109 -9.75 -11.04 -5.36
C GLU A 109 -9.26 -10.12 -6.49
N GLY A 110 -8.10 -9.53 -6.36
CA GLY A 110 -7.50 -8.70 -7.39
C GLY A 110 -7.63 -7.20 -7.19
N CYS A 111 -8.01 -6.74 -5.99
CA CYS A 111 -8.15 -5.30 -5.71
C CYS A 111 -6.84 -4.53 -5.88
N VAL A 112 -5.70 -5.13 -5.55
CA VAL A 112 -4.39 -4.49 -5.71
C VAL A 112 -4.08 -4.27 -7.19
N ARG A 113 -4.36 -5.25 -8.03
CA ARG A 113 -4.17 -5.12 -9.48
C ARG A 113 -5.10 -4.06 -10.07
N GLU A 114 -6.34 -3.99 -9.58
CA GLU A 114 -7.29 -2.94 -9.99
C GLU A 114 -6.72 -1.56 -9.68
N PHE A 115 -6.18 -1.37 -8.48
CA PHE A 115 -5.57 -0.12 -8.07
C PHE A 115 -4.33 0.22 -8.91
N ILE A 116 -3.47 -0.76 -9.13
CA ILE A 116 -2.26 -0.59 -9.96
C ILE A 116 -2.65 -0.15 -11.37
N ASN A 117 -3.67 -0.77 -11.97
CA ASN A 117 -4.13 -0.39 -13.29
C ASN A 117 -4.60 1.05 -13.34
N GLN A 118 -5.30 1.53 -12.29
CA GLN A 118 -5.70 2.93 -12.19
C GLN A 118 -4.48 3.85 -12.14
N LEU A 119 -3.48 3.50 -11.32
CA LEU A 119 -2.27 4.32 -11.19
C LEU A 119 -1.49 4.40 -12.50
N LEU A 120 -1.40 3.31 -13.24
CA LEU A 120 -0.67 3.28 -14.50
C LEU A 120 -1.37 4.06 -15.62
N GLU A 121 -2.67 4.27 -15.50
CA GLU A 121 -3.47 5.04 -16.46
C GLU A 121 -3.41 6.56 -16.22
N GLU A 122 -2.89 6.98 -15.09
CA GLU A 122 -2.82 8.41 -14.72
C GLU A 122 -1.59 9.12 -15.27
#